data_0c9379da7887026f82cc13cc265f2518
#
_entry.id   0c9379da7887026f82cc13cc265f2518
#
_cell.length_a   1.000
_cell.length_b   1.000
_cell.length_c   1.000
_cell.angle_alpha   90.00
_cell.angle_beta   90.00
_cell.angle_gamma   90.00
#
_symmetry.space_group_name_H-M   'P 1'
#
loop_
_entity.id
_entity.type
_entity.pdbx_description
1 polymer ?
#
loop_
_entity_poly.entity_id
_entity_poly.type
_entity_poly.pdbx_seq_one_letter_code
_entity_poly.pdbx_strand_id
1 'polypeptide(L)'
;MQQLEFSPFCFRFKNSENKVAIFDEIRKKFILLTPEEWVRQHVVHHFIYEKKFPKSLINVEKQIQVNGQTKRYDVVVYHPDGRLRVLVECKAPEVAISQATFDQIARYNTALRADFLMVTNGLNHYFCQMDFENEKYHFLPELPAHQS
;
A
#
# COMPACT_ATOMS: atom_id res chain seq x y z
N MET A 1 -18.74 -2.57 -8.75
CA MET A 1 -17.54 -1.83 -8.28
C MET A 1 -16.71 -1.39 -9.47
N GLN A 2 -16.03 -0.27 -9.33
CA GLN A 2 -15.17 0.25 -10.38
C GLN A 2 -14.01 -0.69 -10.69
N GLN A 3 -13.73 -0.91 -11.97
CA GLN A 3 -12.57 -1.68 -12.38
C GLN A 3 -11.31 -0.82 -12.21
N LEU A 4 -10.29 -1.39 -11.56
CA LEU A 4 -9.02 -0.73 -11.33
C LEU A 4 -7.94 -1.29 -12.24
N GLU A 5 -6.82 -0.57 -12.35
CA GLU A 5 -5.66 -1.00 -13.15
C GLU A 5 -4.81 -2.01 -12.36
N PHE A 6 -5.44 -3.10 -12.00
CA PHE A 6 -4.85 -4.27 -11.35
C PHE A 6 -5.42 -5.52 -12.03
N SER A 7 -4.83 -6.67 -11.76
CA SER A 7 -5.39 -7.95 -12.19
C SER A 7 -6.80 -8.12 -11.60
N PRO A 8 -7.71 -8.84 -12.29
CA PRO A 8 -9.05 -9.06 -11.79
C PRO A 8 -9.06 -10.12 -10.69
N PHE A 9 -8.72 -9.70 -9.48
CA PHE A 9 -8.69 -10.58 -8.31
C PHE A 9 -10.10 -11.00 -7.89
N CYS A 10 -10.22 -12.17 -7.26
CA CYS A 10 -11.44 -12.64 -6.66
C CYS A 10 -11.49 -12.22 -5.19
N PHE A 11 -12.52 -11.44 -4.83
CA PHE A 11 -12.70 -10.97 -3.46
C PHE A 11 -13.93 -11.63 -2.84
N ARG A 12 -13.96 -11.72 -1.53
CA ARG A 12 -15.11 -12.19 -0.77
C ARG A 12 -15.88 -10.99 -0.24
N PHE A 13 -17.18 -10.99 -0.44
CA PHE A 13 -18.05 -9.90 -0.01
C PHE A 13 -19.12 -10.41 0.95
N LYS A 14 -19.62 -9.52 1.79
CA LYS A 14 -20.73 -9.77 2.68
C LYS A 14 -21.68 -8.57 2.64
N ASN A 15 -22.97 -8.82 2.46
CA ASN A 15 -23.98 -7.78 2.48
C ASN A 15 -24.71 -7.82 3.82
N SER A 16 -24.88 -6.67 4.46
CA SER A 16 -25.62 -6.54 5.70
C SER A 16 -26.22 -5.14 5.78
N GLU A 17 -27.53 -5.05 6.00
CA GLU A 17 -28.23 -3.77 6.18
C GLU A 17 -27.92 -2.73 5.09
N ASN A 18 -27.98 -3.16 3.82
CA ASN A 18 -27.68 -2.34 2.65
C ASN A 18 -26.22 -1.85 2.57
N LYS A 19 -25.33 -2.45 3.34
CA LYS A 19 -23.91 -2.16 3.29
C LYS A 19 -23.14 -3.35 2.75
N VAL A 20 -22.09 -3.08 1.99
CA VAL A 20 -21.18 -4.11 1.46
C VAL A 20 -19.88 -4.07 2.24
N ALA A 21 -19.44 -5.24 2.69
CA ALA A 21 -18.14 -5.40 3.32
C ALA A 21 -17.29 -6.35 2.48
N ILE A 22 -15.97 -6.12 2.49
CA ILE A 22 -15.00 -6.93 1.77
C ILE A 22 -14.10 -7.64 2.78
N PHE A 23 -13.78 -8.91 2.52
CA PHE A 23 -12.91 -9.66 3.42
C PHE A 23 -11.44 -9.30 3.20
N ASP A 24 -10.77 -8.90 4.29
CA ASP A 24 -9.35 -8.57 4.29
C ASP A 24 -8.55 -9.78 4.77
N GLU A 25 -7.69 -10.32 3.93
CA GLU A 25 -6.90 -11.52 4.25
C GLU A 25 -5.81 -11.26 5.29
N ILE A 26 -5.41 -10.01 5.47
CA ILE A 26 -4.38 -9.64 6.46
C ILE A 26 -5.02 -9.40 7.82
N ARG A 27 -6.08 -8.57 7.86
CA ARG A 27 -6.81 -8.29 9.11
C ARG A 27 -7.75 -9.41 9.51
N LYS A 28 -8.01 -10.35 8.59
CA LYS A 28 -8.86 -11.54 8.78
C LYS A 28 -10.27 -11.21 9.27
N LYS A 29 -10.87 -10.19 8.65
CA LYS A 29 -12.23 -9.77 8.95
C LYS A 29 -12.83 -9.03 7.77
N PHE A 30 -14.17 -8.88 7.78
CA PHE A 30 -14.87 -8.08 6.80
C PHE A 30 -14.79 -6.60 7.18
N ILE A 31 -14.45 -5.77 6.20
CA ILE A 31 -14.27 -4.33 6.36
C ILE A 31 -15.29 -3.63 5.47
N LEU A 32 -15.89 -2.56 5.96
CA LEU A 32 -16.82 -1.77 5.16
C LEU A 32 -16.14 -1.33 3.86
N LEU A 33 -16.79 -1.62 2.73
CA LEU A 33 -16.24 -1.30 1.42
C LEU A 33 -16.46 0.17 1.10
N THR A 34 -15.36 0.90 0.99
CA THR A 34 -15.32 2.29 0.54
C THR A 34 -14.47 2.36 -0.72
N PRO A 35 -14.52 3.46 -1.50
CA PRO A 35 -13.65 3.60 -2.66
C PRO A 35 -12.16 3.45 -2.33
N GLU A 36 -11.71 3.99 -1.21
CA GLU A 36 -10.33 3.86 -0.77
C GLU A 36 -10.00 2.43 -0.34
N GLU A 37 -10.92 1.77 0.40
CA GLU A 37 -10.72 0.37 0.81
C GLU A 37 -10.66 -0.55 -0.41
N TRP A 38 -11.41 -0.24 -1.46
CA TRP A 38 -11.36 -1.00 -2.71
C TRP A 38 -9.96 -0.96 -3.32
N VAL A 39 -9.32 0.22 -3.33
CA VAL A 39 -7.94 0.37 -3.80
C VAL A 39 -6.98 -0.41 -2.89
N ARG A 40 -7.13 -0.25 -1.58
CA ARG A 40 -6.27 -0.94 -0.60
C ARG A 40 -6.30 -2.45 -0.76
N GLN A 41 -7.49 -3.03 -0.96
CA GLN A 41 -7.63 -4.48 -1.12
C GLN A 41 -6.97 -4.98 -2.40
N HIS A 42 -6.98 -4.21 -3.46
CA HIS A 42 -6.26 -4.57 -4.67
C HIS A 42 -4.74 -4.56 -4.44
N VAL A 43 -4.23 -3.59 -3.69
CA VAL A 43 -2.81 -3.55 -3.33
C VAL A 43 -2.43 -4.80 -2.52
N VAL A 44 -3.23 -5.15 -1.52
CA VAL A 44 -2.98 -6.32 -0.69
C VAL A 44 -2.95 -7.60 -1.53
N HIS A 45 -3.95 -7.79 -2.41
CA HIS A 45 -4.00 -8.95 -3.29
C HIS A 45 -2.83 -8.98 -4.27
N HIS A 46 -2.47 -7.83 -4.83
CA HIS A 46 -1.31 -7.71 -5.71
C HIS A 46 -0.03 -8.15 -4.98
N PHE A 47 0.14 -7.73 -3.74
CA PHE A 47 1.30 -8.08 -2.94
C PHE A 47 1.35 -9.57 -2.60
N ILE A 48 0.21 -10.16 -2.25
CA ILE A 48 0.16 -11.58 -1.90
C ILE A 48 0.33 -12.46 -3.14
N TYR A 49 -0.46 -12.21 -4.19
CA TYR A 49 -0.60 -13.15 -5.30
C TYR A 49 0.34 -12.90 -6.46
N GLU A 50 0.80 -11.67 -6.66
CA GLU A 50 1.70 -11.34 -7.76
C GLU A 50 3.13 -11.05 -7.30
N LYS A 51 3.31 -10.28 -6.24
CA LYS A 51 4.64 -9.99 -5.69
C LYS A 51 5.13 -11.07 -4.72
N LYS A 52 4.24 -11.96 -4.29
CA LYS A 52 4.57 -13.11 -3.43
C LYS A 52 5.14 -12.75 -2.07
N PHE A 53 4.78 -11.58 -1.56
CA PHE A 53 5.16 -11.23 -0.19
C PHE A 53 4.42 -12.14 0.79
N PRO A 54 5.11 -12.72 1.77
CA PRO A 54 4.44 -13.50 2.82
C PRO A 54 3.42 -12.64 3.56
N LYS A 55 2.23 -13.20 3.82
CA LYS A 55 1.18 -12.45 4.55
C LYS A 55 1.68 -11.96 5.90
N SER A 56 2.56 -12.72 6.56
CA SER A 56 3.10 -12.35 7.86
C SER A 56 3.96 -11.09 7.84
N LEU A 57 4.44 -10.65 6.65
CA LEU A 57 5.24 -9.45 6.50
C LEU A 57 4.42 -8.25 6.04
N ILE A 58 3.13 -8.44 5.76
CA ILE A 58 2.24 -7.38 5.30
C ILE A 58 1.38 -6.89 6.47
N ASN A 59 1.33 -5.58 6.66
CA ASN A 59 0.45 -4.93 7.64
C ASN A 59 -0.44 -3.93 6.94
N VAL A 60 -1.68 -3.80 7.41
CA VAL A 60 -2.69 -2.89 6.87
C VAL A 60 -3.05 -1.87 7.93
N GLU A 61 -3.14 -0.61 7.56
CA GLU A 61 -3.42 0.51 8.46
C GLU A 61 -2.45 0.55 9.64
N LYS A 62 -1.17 0.39 9.34
CA LYS A 62 -0.12 0.34 10.37
C LYS A 62 0.22 1.74 10.87
N GLN A 63 0.16 1.93 12.18
CA GLN A 63 0.62 3.15 12.82
C GLN A 63 2.12 3.04 13.12
N ILE A 64 2.87 4.06 12.71
CA ILE A 64 4.32 4.13 12.91
C ILE A 64 4.66 5.49 13.49
N GLN A 65 5.57 5.52 14.45
CA GLN A 65 6.06 6.78 15.03
C GLN A 65 7.11 7.40 14.11
N VAL A 66 6.90 8.67 13.76
CA VAL A 66 7.81 9.43 12.91
C VAL A 66 8.06 10.78 13.57
N ASN A 67 9.29 11.02 14.03
CA ASN A 67 9.67 12.28 14.66
C ASN A 67 8.71 12.71 15.78
N GLY A 68 8.33 11.76 16.64
CA GLY A 68 7.43 12.00 17.76
C GLY A 68 5.96 12.07 17.41
N GLN A 69 5.60 11.90 16.15
CA GLN A 69 4.22 11.90 15.69
C GLN A 69 3.81 10.49 15.23
N THR A 70 2.56 10.14 15.46
CA THR A 70 1.99 8.89 14.96
C THR A 70 1.45 9.11 13.56
N LYS A 71 1.90 8.31 12.59
CA LYS A 71 1.40 8.34 11.23
C LYS A 71 0.89 6.97 10.85
N ARG A 72 -0.27 6.90 10.18
CA ARG A 72 -0.86 5.66 9.70
C ARG A 72 -0.56 5.49 8.21
N TYR A 73 -0.07 4.30 7.86
CA TYR A 73 0.16 3.92 6.47
C TYR A 73 -0.86 2.87 6.05
N ASP A 74 -1.31 2.95 4.79
CA ASP A 74 -2.35 2.06 4.28
C ASP A 74 -1.89 0.60 4.23
N VAL A 75 -0.72 0.37 3.66
CA VAL A 75 -0.11 -0.96 3.60
C VAL A 75 1.38 -0.82 3.83
N VAL A 76 1.93 -1.72 4.61
CA VAL A 76 3.36 -1.74 4.91
C VAL A 76 3.87 -3.16 4.73
N VAL A 77 5.01 -3.33 4.08
CA VAL A 77 5.68 -4.62 3.96
C VAL A 77 7.02 -4.54 4.67
N TYR A 78 7.28 -5.50 5.54
CA TYR A 78 8.54 -5.60 6.27
C TYR A 78 9.45 -6.63 5.63
N HIS A 79 10.76 -6.44 5.81
CA HIS A 79 11.73 -7.52 5.62
C HIS A 79 11.64 -8.50 6.79
N PRO A 80 12.11 -9.76 6.63
CA PRO A 80 12.11 -10.71 7.74
C PRO A 80 12.87 -10.23 8.99
N ASP A 81 13.84 -9.34 8.83
CA ASP A 81 14.62 -8.78 9.95
C ASP A 81 13.93 -7.60 10.63
N GLY A 82 12.73 -7.23 10.19
CA GLY A 82 11.95 -6.15 10.78
C GLY A 82 12.18 -4.77 10.16
N ARG A 83 13.11 -4.62 9.21
CA ARG A 83 13.27 -3.36 8.50
C ARG A 83 12.10 -3.14 7.56
N LEU A 84 11.77 -1.87 7.29
CA LEU A 84 10.72 -1.52 6.35
C LEU A 84 11.18 -1.75 4.91
N ARG A 85 10.36 -2.48 4.16
CA ARG A 85 10.62 -2.72 2.74
C ARG A 85 9.81 -1.80 1.85
N VAL A 86 8.49 -1.75 2.05
CA VAL A 86 7.59 -0.95 1.22
C VAL A 86 6.61 -0.18 2.10
N LEU A 87 6.43 1.10 1.81
CA LEU A 87 5.34 1.91 2.37
C LEU A 87 4.37 2.25 1.24
N VAL A 88 3.08 2.09 1.49
CA VAL A 88 2.04 2.36 0.50
C VAL A 88 1.07 3.39 1.02
N GLU A 89 0.75 4.37 0.16
CA GLU A 89 -0.32 5.34 0.37
C GLU A 89 -1.40 5.10 -0.69
N CYS A 90 -2.62 4.82 -0.27
CA CYS A 90 -3.76 4.61 -1.15
C CYS A 90 -4.67 5.83 -1.14
N LYS A 91 -5.15 6.21 -2.30
CA LYS A 91 -6.15 7.25 -2.47
C LYS A 91 -7.35 6.64 -3.20
N ALA A 92 -8.53 7.24 -3.01
CA ALA A 92 -9.71 6.83 -3.77
C ALA A 92 -9.50 7.12 -5.27
N PRO A 93 -10.18 6.38 -6.17
CA PRO A 93 -9.95 6.52 -7.61
C PRO A 93 -10.17 7.93 -8.17
N GLU A 94 -11.06 8.72 -7.58
CA GLU A 94 -11.33 10.08 -8.02
C GLU A 94 -10.28 11.09 -7.56
N VAL A 95 -9.34 10.70 -6.71
CA VAL A 95 -8.30 11.60 -6.19
C VAL A 95 -7.09 11.56 -7.11
N ALA A 96 -6.70 12.70 -7.68
CA ALA A 96 -5.50 12.80 -8.49
C ALA A 96 -4.26 12.77 -7.59
N ILE A 97 -3.22 12.08 -8.06
CA ILE A 97 -1.95 12.01 -7.35
C ILE A 97 -1.02 13.07 -7.93
N SER A 98 -0.48 13.92 -7.05
CA SER A 98 0.40 15.02 -7.44
C SER A 98 1.85 14.76 -7.03
N GLN A 99 2.75 15.52 -7.62
CA GLN A 99 4.17 15.51 -7.22
C GLN A 99 4.31 15.88 -5.74
N ALA A 100 3.47 16.80 -5.24
CA ALA A 100 3.51 17.21 -3.84
C ALA A 100 3.20 16.04 -2.89
N THR A 101 2.30 15.14 -3.28
CA THR A 101 1.99 13.93 -2.51
C THR A 101 3.24 13.07 -2.35
N PHE A 102 3.96 12.84 -3.45
CA PHE A 102 5.21 12.08 -3.42
C PHE A 102 6.26 12.72 -2.54
N ASP A 103 6.45 14.02 -2.70
CA ASP A 103 7.46 14.76 -1.94
C ASP A 103 7.19 14.67 -0.44
N GLN A 104 5.93 14.74 -0.04
CA GLN A 104 5.55 14.62 1.36
C GLN A 104 5.86 13.24 1.92
N ILE A 105 5.48 12.19 1.18
CA ILE A 105 5.72 10.81 1.59
C ILE A 105 7.23 10.53 1.66
N ALA A 106 7.98 11.00 0.67
CA ALA A 106 9.42 10.83 0.63
C ALA A 106 10.10 11.52 1.83
N ARG A 107 9.61 12.70 2.23
CA ARG A 107 10.14 13.40 3.41
C ARG A 107 9.94 12.59 4.69
N TYR A 108 8.73 12.01 4.88
CA TYR A 108 8.49 11.15 6.04
C TYR A 108 9.38 9.92 6.00
N ASN A 109 9.63 9.38 4.81
CA ASN A 109 10.47 8.19 4.67
C ASN A 109 11.94 8.45 4.94
N THR A 110 12.40 9.70 4.98
CA THR A 110 13.78 10.03 5.38
C THR A 110 14.06 9.45 6.77
N ALA A 111 13.09 9.50 7.67
CA ALA A 111 13.24 8.96 9.03
C ALA A 111 12.99 7.44 9.09
N LEU A 112 12.04 6.94 8.31
CA LEU A 112 11.62 5.53 8.36
C LEU A 112 12.52 4.60 7.55
N ARG A 113 13.10 5.08 6.45
CA ARG A 113 14.05 4.40 5.59
C ARG A 113 13.52 3.10 4.97
N ALA A 114 12.25 3.11 4.54
CA ALA A 114 11.74 2.02 3.71
C ALA A 114 12.45 2.04 2.34
N ASP A 115 12.74 0.86 1.79
CA ASP A 115 13.45 0.77 0.52
C ASP A 115 12.63 1.28 -0.65
N PHE A 116 11.31 1.07 -0.62
CA PHE A 116 10.40 1.42 -1.71
C PHE A 116 9.18 2.16 -1.21
N LEU A 117 8.66 3.04 -2.05
CA LEU A 117 7.39 3.72 -1.83
C LEU A 117 6.44 3.41 -2.98
N MET A 118 5.15 3.28 -2.66
CA MET A 118 4.09 3.15 -3.65
C MET A 118 2.97 4.11 -3.29
N VAL A 119 2.52 4.88 -4.27
CA VAL A 119 1.32 5.72 -4.16
C VAL A 119 0.39 5.32 -5.28
N THR A 120 -0.87 5.05 -4.95
CA THR A 120 -1.84 4.62 -5.94
C THR A 120 -3.23 5.12 -5.61
N ASN A 121 -4.01 5.40 -6.66
CA ASN A 121 -5.46 5.62 -6.55
C ASN A 121 -6.24 4.50 -7.23
N GLY A 122 -5.57 3.41 -7.57
CA GLY A 122 -6.18 2.28 -8.26
C GLY A 122 -6.15 2.39 -9.78
N LEU A 123 -6.10 3.60 -10.32
CA LEU A 123 -6.05 3.86 -11.77
C LEU A 123 -4.65 4.22 -12.22
N ASN A 124 -3.91 4.90 -11.35
CA ASN A 124 -2.52 5.27 -11.59
C ASN A 124 -1.68 4.80 -10.42
N HIS A 125 -0.57 4.14 -10.74
CA HIS A 125 0.35 3.61 -9.75
C HIS A 125 1.71 4.24 -9.94
N TYR A 126 2.32 4.67 -8.83
CA TYR A 126 3.66 5.24 -8.84
C TYR A 126 4.51 4.47 -7.85
N PHE A 127 5.63 3.96 -8.34
CA PHE A 127 6.58 3.18 -7.54
C PHE A 127 7.92 3.87 -7.58
N CYS A 128 8.60 3.97 -6.44
CA CYS A 128 9.95 4.50 -6.45
C CYS A 128 10.84 3.74 -5.48
N GLN A 129 12.11 3.70 -5.84
CA GLN A 129 13.18 3.18 -4.99
C GLN A 129 13.90 4.35 -4.35
N MET A 130 14.14 4.24 -3.05
CA MET A 130 14.84 5.28 -2.30
C MET A 130 16.35 5.10 -2.42
N ASP A 131 17.05 6.21 -2.62
CA ASP A 131 18.52 6.28 -2.61
C ASP A 131 18.91 7.22 -1.47
N PHE A 132 19.15 6.65 -0.30
CA PHE A 132 19.42 7.43 0.90
C PHE A 132 20.80 8.09 0.88
N GLU A 133 21.76 7.50 0.20
CA GLU A 133 23.11 8.07 0.12
C GLU A 133 23.11 9.38 -0.67
N ASN A 134 22.33 9.46 -1.75
CA ASN A 134 22.26 10.63 -2.62
C ASN A 134 21.03 11.49 -2.33
N GLU A 135 20.26 11.16 -1.30
CA GLU A 135 19.07 11.90 -0.87
C GLU A 135 18.06 12.12 -2.00
N LYS A 136 17.80 11.07 -2.78
CA LYS A 136 16.85 11.12 -3.88
C LYS A 136 16.13 9.80 -4.05
N TYR A 137 15.12 9.79 -4.93
CA TYR A 137 14.38 8.56 -5.25
C TYR A 137 14.27 8.41 -6.78
N HIS A 138 14.15 7.17 -7.21
CA HIS A 138 14.04 6.82 -8.63
C HIS A 138 12.72 6.11 -8.88
N PHE A 139 11.97 6.58 -9.87
CA PHE A 139 10.74 5.91 -10.26
C PHE A 139 11.02 4.58 -10.94
N LEU A 140 10.18 3.58 -10.63
CA LEU A 140 10.25 2.25 -11.20
C LEU A 140 8.96 1.94 -11.94
N PRO A 141 8.98 1.06 -12.97
CA PRO A 141 7.73 0.62 -13.61
C PRO A 141 6.89 -0.28 -12.72
N GLU A 142 7.53 -0.99 -11.77
CA GLU A 142 6.85 -1.83 -10.79
C GLU A 142 7.78 -2.13 -9.62
N LEU A 143 7.21 -2.61 -8.51
CA LEU A 143 7.99 -3.04 -7.35
C LEU A 143 8.65 -4.40 -7.62
N PRO A 144 9.85 -4.65 -7.06
CA PRO A 144 10.44 -5.98 -7.10
C PRO A 144 9.58 -6.99 -6.33
N ALA A 145 9.49 -8.21 -6.84
CA ALA A 145 8.81 -9.29 -6.15
C ALA A 145 9.63 -9.79 -4.97
N HIS A 146 8.95 -10.48 -4.04
CA HIS A 146 9.62 -11.15 -2.93
C HIS A 146 10.52 -12.26 -3.46
N GLN A 147 11.72 -12.34 -2.91
CA GLN A 147 12.66 -13.43 -3.22
C GLN A 147 12.86 -14.25 -1.95
N SER A 148 12.63 -15.55 -2.10
CA SER A 148 12.78 -16.50 -0.99
C SER A 148 14.25 -16.90 -0.78
#